data_2a1118fc252ecd107607a8720ab0f6f8
#
_entry.id   2a1118fc252ecd107607a8720ab0f6f8
#
_cell.length_a   1.000
_cell.length_b   1.000
_cell.length_c   1.000
_cell.angle_alpha   90.00
_cell.angle_beta   90.00
_cell.angle_gamma   90.00
#
_symmetry.space_group_name_H-M   'P 1'
#
loop_
_entity.id
_entity.type
_entity.pdbx_description
1 polymer ?
#
loop_
_entity_poly.entity_id
_entity_poly.type
_entity_poly.pdbx_seq_one_letter_code
_entity_poly.pdbx_strand_id
1 'polypeptide(L)'
;MSTARLFLTGIRTSGHHGANPGEKDQAQDFVVDLDVEVDVTADRIGGTSDYRELIRTAREAVERERFDLLESIADAVAEAVAARPGVVRATAVVHKPAAARSNDVDGVAAAATVEGD
;
A
#
# COMPACT_ATOMS: atom_id res chain seq x y z
N MET A 1 16.49 7.87 18.11
CA MET A 1 17.13 6.70 18.71
C MET A 1 17.64 5.71 17.67
N SER A 2 16.74 5.19 16.86
CA SER A 2 17.08 4.15 15.91
C SER A 2 16.03 4.10 14.82
N THR A 3 16.17 3.13 13.92
CA THR A 3 15.12 2.78 12.97
C THR A 3 14.51 1.44 13.37
N ALA A 4 13.26 1.24 12.97
CA ALA A 4 12.55 -0.02 13.14
C ALA A 4 11.73 -0.30 11.88
N ARG A 5 11.31 -1.55 11.69
CA ARG A 5 10.44 -1.91 10.58
C ARG A 5 9.07 -2.26 11.14
N LEU A 6 8.05 -1.67 10.52
CA LEU A 6 6.65 -1.99 10.79
C LEU A 6 6.12 -2.86 9.66
N PHE A 7 5.47 -3.95 10.01
CA PHE A 7 4.81 -4.83 9.05
C PHE A 7 3.31 -4.72 9.28
N LEU A 8 2.60 -4.17 8.29
CA LEU A 8 1.16 -3.97 8.36
C LEU A 8 0.55 -4.84 7.27
N THR A 9 -0.09 -5.92 7.67
CA THR A 9 -0.53 -6.95 6.73
C THR A 9 -2.03 -7.07 6.67
N GLY A 10 -2.54 -7.39 5.48
CA GLY A 10 -3.96 -7.63 5.30
C GLY A 10 -4.82 -6.38 5.35
N ILE A 11 -4.30 -5.23 4.91
CA ILE A 11 -5.09 -3.99 4.85
C ILE A 11 -6.11 -4.14 3.73
N ARG A 12 -7.38 -4.27 4.09
CA ARG A 12 -8.45 -4.42 3.11
C ARG A 12 -8.91 -3.06 2.62
N THR A 13 -9.02 -2.95 1.29
CA THR A 13 -9.45 -1.72 0.62
C THR A 13 -10.14 -2.06 -0.69
N SER A 14 -10.68 -1.06 -1.35
CA SER A 14 -11.31 -1.22 -2.66
C SER A 14 -10.96 -0.04 -3.56
N GLY A 15 -11.08 -0.25 -4.85
CA GLY A 15 -10.81 0.80 -5.82
C GLY A 15 -11.29 0.43 -7.22
N HIS A 16 -11.31 1.43 -8.08
CA HIS A 16 -11.75 1.32 -9.48
C HIS A 16 -10.52 1.25 -10.37
N HIS A 17 -9.97 0.05 -10.55
CA HIS A 17 -8.74 -0.15 -11.30
C HIS A 17 -8.91 -1.27 -12.33
N GLY A 18 -8.07 -1.26 -13.35
CA GLY A 18 -7.98 -2.35 -14.31
C GLY A 18 -7.72 -1.88 -15.73
N ALA A 19 -7.07 -2.74 -16.52
CA ALA A 19 -6.72 -2.46 -17.90
C ALA A 19 -7.78 -2.93 -18.90
N ASN A 20 -8.69 -3.80 -18.49
CA ASN A 20 -9.71 -4.35 -19.36
C ASN A 20 -10.88 -3.37 -19.56
N PRO A 21 -11.53 -3.36 -20.73
CA PRO A 21 -12.68 -2.49 -20.94
C PRO A 21 -13.76 -2.69 -19.89
N GLY A 22 -14.21 -1.59 -19.27
CA GLY A 22 -15.28 -1.60 -18.28
C GLY A 22 -14.84 -2.01 -16.88
N GLU A 23 -13.61 -2.47 -16.67
CA GLU A 23 -13.13 -2.94 -15.37
C GLU A 23 -13.16 -1.85 -14.31
N LYS A 24 -12.83 -0.59 -14.69
CA LYS A 24 -12.84 0.56 -13.78
C LYS A 24 -14.24 1.04 -13.40
N ASP A 25 -15.28 0.55 -14.04
CA ASP A 25 -16.65 0.98 -13.77
C ASP A 25 -17.18 0.44 -12.45
N GLN A 26 -16.53 -0.58 -11.92
CA GLN A 26 -16.93 -1.21 -10.66
C GLN A 26 -15.75 -1.24 -9.70
N ALA A 27 -16.04 -1.03 -8.42
CA ALA A 27 -15.06 -1.21 -7.38
C ALA A 27 -14.75 -2.69 -7.22
N GLN A 28 -13.49 -3.01 -6.98
CA GLN A 28 -13.07 -4.36 -6.64
C GLN A 28 -12.15 -4.33 -5.44
N ASP A 29 -12.03 -5.47 -4.78
CA ASP A 29 -11.25 -5.60 -3.55
C ASP A 29 -9.76 -5.70 -3.85
N PHE A 30 -8.98 -5.02 -3.02
CA PHE A 30 -7.53 -5.14 -2.97
C PHE A 30 -7.12 -5.37 -1.52
N VAL A 31 -5.99 -6.03 -1.34
CA VAL A 31 -5.38 -6.21 -0.02
C VAL A 31 -3.96 -5.68 -0.10
N VAL A 32 -3.60 -4.83 0.85
CA VAL A 32 -2.28 -4.18 0.87
C VAL A 32 -1.50 -4.68 2.08
N ASP A 33 -0.24 -5.07 1.84
CA ASP A 33 0.73 -5.29 2.90
C ASP A 33 1.78 -4.19 2.80
N LEU A 34 2.19 -3.67 3.95
CA LEU A 34 3.25 -2.67 4.03
C LEU A 34 4.40 -3.19 4.87
N ASP A 35 5.61 -2.92 4.41
CA ASP A 35 6.86 -3.09 5.12
C ASP A 35 7.53 -1.73 5.15
N VAL A 36 7.53 -1.06 6.30
CA VAL A 36 7.91 0.34 6.43
C VAL A 36 9.03 0.48 7.43
N GLU A 37 10.15 1.03 6.99
CA GLU A 37 11.23 1.43 7.89
C GLU A 37 10.94 2.84 8.40
N VAL A 38 10.92 3.01 9.71
CA VAL A 38 10.58 4.27 10.37
C VAL A 38 11.66 4.69 11.37
N ASP A 39 11.82 5.99 11.55
CA ASP A 39 12.64 6.54 12.62
C ASP A 39 11.88 6.44 13.94
N VAL A 40 12.60 6.01 14.99
CA VAL A 40 12.07 5.98 16.36
C VAL A 40 12.96 6.86 17.21
N THR A 41 12.40 7.95 17.73
CA THR A 41 13.14 8.94 18.52
C THR A 41 12.88 8.80 20.02
N ALA A 42 11.72 8.26 20.40
CA ALA A 42 11.35 8.07 21.80
C ALA A 42 10.25 7.00 21.91
N ASP A 43 10.14 6.37 23.06
CA ASP A 43 9.12 5.34 23.32
C ASP A 43 7.77 6.00 23.63
N ARG A 44 7.18 6.58 22.61
CA ARG A 44 5.83 7.18 22.62
C ARG A 44 5.37 7.35 21.18
N ILE A 45 4.07 7.46 20.98
CA ILE A 45 3.50 7.53 19.62
C ILE A 45 4.00 8.77 18.85
N GLY A 46 4.22 9.88 19.51
CA GLY A 46 4.79 11.07 18.85
C GLY A 46 6.27 10.94 18.49
N GLY A 47 6.95 9.89 18.92
CA GLY A 47 8.35 9.62 18.61
C GLY A 47 8.57 8.69 17.43
N THR A 48 7.52 8.33 16.70
CA THR A 48 7.55 7.43 15.55
C THR A 48 6.47 7.80 14.56
N SER A 49 6.46 7.13 13.41
CA SER A 49 5.34 7.20 12.48
C SER A 49 4.19 6.36 13.04
N ASP A 50 3.02 6.98 13.20
CA ASP A 50 1.86 6.27 13.72
C ASP A 50 1.33 5.30 12.67
N TYR A 51 1.37 3.99 12.96
CA TYR A 51 0.96 2.97 11.98
C TYR A 51 -0.51 3.11 11.55
N ARG A 52 -1.36 3.71 12.38
CA ARG A 52 -2.77 3.95 12.02
C ARG A 52 -2.87 4.97 10.88
N GLU A 53 -1.98 5.96 10.86
CA GLU A 53 -1.88 6.93 9.77
C GLU A 53 -1.35 6.27 8.48
N LEU A 54 -0.39 5.35 8.61
CA LEU A 54 0.15 4.62 7.46
C LEU A 54 -0.92 3.75 6.81
N ILE A 55 -1.74 3.09 7.62
CA ILE A 55 -2.86 2.27 7.14
C ILE A 55 -3.87 3.15 6.40
N ARG A 56 -4.26 4.29 6.98
CA ARG A 56 -5.19 5.22 6.34
C ARG A 56 -4.64 5.75 5.03
N THR A 57 -3.36 6.13 5.01
CA THR A 57 -2.67 6.62 3.82
C THR A 57 -2.71 5.59 2.69
N ALA A 58 -2.45 4.32 3.01
CA ALA A 58 -2.50 3.23 2.03
C ALA A 58 -3.90 3.08 1.43
N ARG A 59 -4.94 3.11 2.27
CA ARG A 59 -6.33 3.01 1.80
C ARG A 59 -6.70 4.17 0.89
N GLU A 60 -6.35 5.39 1.28
CA GLU A 60 -6.64 6.58 0.47
C GLU A 60 -5.94 6.51 -0.89
N ALA A 61 -4.70 6.03 -0.94
CA ALA A 61 -3.96 5.92 -2.19
C ALA A 61 -4.63 4.94 -3.16
N VAL A 62 -5.18 3.83 -2.67
CA VAL A 62 -5.91 2.87 -3.51
C VAL A 62 -7.24 3.48 -4.01
N GLU A 63 -7.91 4.25 -3.18
CA GLU A 63 -9.25 4.77 -3.47
C GLU A 63 -9.23 6.02 -4.35
N ARG A 64 -8.16 6.81 -4.31
CA ARG A 64 -8.11 8.17 -4.87
C ARG A 64 -8.13 8.23 -6.37
N GLU A 65 -7.33 7.41 -7.03
CA GLU A 65 -7.14 7.46 -8.48
C GLU A 65 -7.59 6.17 -9.15
N ARG A 66 -7.62 6.17 -10.48
CA ARG A 66 -7.99 5.01 -11.28
C ARG A 66 -6.80 4.63 -12.14
N PHE A 67 -6.22 3.46 -11.88
CA PHE A 67 -5.05 2.97 -12.59
C PHE A 67 -5.39 1.76 -13.46
N ASP A 68 -4.67 1.61 -14.57
CA ASP A 68 -4.77 0.43 -15.41
C ASP A 68 -4.03 -0.75 -14.80
N LEU A 69 -2.88 -0.50 -14.18
CA LEU A 69 -1.94 -1.54 -13.78
C LEU A 69 -1.88 -1.70 -12.27
N LEU A 70 -1.77 -2.96 -11.83
CA LEU A 70 -1.54 -3.30 -10.43
C LEU A 70 -0.23 -2.68 -9.92
N GLU A 71 0.80 -2.67 -10.77
CA GLU A 71 2.11 -2.05 -10.48
C GLU A 71 1.96 -0.56 -10.17
N SER A 72 1.09 0.13 -10.89
CA SER A 72 0.83 1.57 -10.65
C SER A 72 0.17 1.81 -9.30
N ILE A 73 -0.71 0.92 -8.88
CA ILE A 73 -1.34 0.99 -7.55
C ILE A 73 -0.28 0.80 -6.48
N ALA A 74 0.58 -0.22 -6.62
CA ALA A 74 1.64 -0.49 -5.65
C ALA A 74 2.60 0.70 -5.51
N ASP A 75 2.98 1.32 -6.63
CA ASP A 75 3.85 2.49 -6.63
C ASP A 75 3.18 3.68 -5.95
N ALA A 76 1.91 3.94 -6.24
CA ALA A 76 1.16 5.04 -5.62
C ALA A 76 1.03 4.86 -4.11
N VAL A 77 0.78 3.65 -3.64
CA VAL A 77 0.70 3.35 -2.20
C VAL A 77 2.07 3.57 -1.55
N ALA A 78 3.14 3.02 -2.15
CA ALA A 78 4.49 3.14 -1.60
C ALA A 78 4.93 4.61 -1.55
N GLU A 79 4.66 5.39 -2.59
CA GLU A 79 4.98 6.83 -2.62
C GLU A 79 4.24 7.60 -1.54
N ALA A 80 2.94 7.36 -1.39
CA ALA A 80 2.12 8.04 -0.40
C ALA A 80 2.58 7.74 1.03
N VAL A 81 2.91 6.48 1.32
CA VAL A 81 3.41 6.07 2.64
C VAL A 81 4.81 6.63 2.89
N ALA A 82 5.71 6.55 1.89
CA ALA A 82 7.07 7.08 2.01
C ALA A 82 7.11 8.59 2.24
N ALA A 83 6.08 9.31 1.80
CA ALA A 83 5.97 10.76 2.02
C ALA A 83 5.56 11.13 3.45
N ARG A 84 5.15 10.17 4.27
CA ARG A 84 4.75 10.45 5.66
C ARG A 84 5.97 10.77 6.51
N PRO A 85 5.83 11.71 7.47
CA PRO A 85 6.96 12.10 8.33
C PRO A 85 7.54 10.90 9.08
N GLY A 86 8.86 10.80 9.11
CA GLY A 86 9.58 9.75 9.84
C GLY A 86 9.71 8.42 9.08
N VAL A 87 9.17 8.32 7.89
CA VAL A 87 9.32 7.12 7.06
C VAL A 87 10.65 7.20 6.30
N VAL A 88 11.50 6.19 6.49
CA VAL A 88 12.80 6.06 5.81
C VAL A 88 12.63 5.37 4.46
N ARG A 89 11.81 4.33 4.43
CA ARG A 89 11.54 3.54 3.22
C ARG A 89 10.19 2.85 3.38
N ALA A 90 9.44 2.75 2.28
CA ALA A 90 8.17 2.03 2.26
C ALA A 90 8.14 1.03 1.12
N THR A 91 7.79 -0.21 1.41
CA THR A 91 7.45 -1.23 0.42
C THR A 91 5.98 -1.55 0.56
N ALA A 92 5.25 -1.47 -0.55
CA ALA A 92 3.85 -1.85 -0.62
C ALA A 92 3.70 -3.07 -1.52
N VAL A 93 2.95 -4.06 -1.04
CA VAL A 93 2.55 -5.22 -1.84
C VAL A 93 1.04 -5.15 -1.98
N VAL A 94 0.56 -5.02 -3.20
CA VAL A 94 -0.87 -4.91 -3.48
C VAL A 94 -1.35 -6.19 -4.15
N HIS A 95 -2.27 -6.88 -3.49
CA HIS A 95 -2.86 -8.14 -3.95
C HIS A 95 -4.20 -7.84 -4.63
N LYS A 96 -4.44 -8.55 -5.73
CA LYS A 96 -5.68 -8.44 -6.51
C LYS A 96 -6.41 -9.79 -6.49
N PRO A 97 -7.27 -10.05 -5.49
CA PRO A 97 -7.94 -11.36 -5.35
C PRO A 97 -8.77 -11.77 -6.56
N ALA A 98 -9.45 -10.81 -7.20
CA ALA A 98 -10.25 -11.10 -8.40
C ALA A 98 -9.41 -11.66 -9.54
N ALA A 99 -8.19 -11.14 -9.75
CA ALA A 99 -7.29 -11.63 -10.77
C ALA A 99 -6.79 -13.05 -10.45
N ALA A 100 -6.55 -13.35 -9.18
CA ALA A 100 -6.16 -14.68 -8.75
C ALA A 100 -7.26 -15.69 -9.07
N ARG A 101 -8.51 -15.36 -8.76
CA ARG A 101 -9.67 -16.22 -9.05
C ARG A 101 -9.85 -16.44 -10.54
N SER A 102 -9.79 -15.37 -11.34
CA SER A 102 -10.04 -15.46 -12.78
C SER A 102 -8.94 -16.20 -13.55
N ASN A 103 -7.74 -16.26 -12.99
CA ASN A 103 -6.59 -16.93 -13.62
C ASN A 103 -6.25 -18.29 -12.97
N ASP A 104 -7.02 -18.71 -11.98
CA ASP A 104 -6.82 -19.98 -11.26
C ASP A 104 -5.40 -20.12 -10.69
N VAL A 105 -4.97 -19.05 -10.00
CA VAL A 105 -3.70 -19.02 -9.27
C VAL A 105 -3.97 -18.63 -7.82
N ASP A 106 -3.03 -18.95 -6.93
CA ASP A 106 -3.20 -18.67 -5.49
C ASP A 106 -3.16 -17.17 -5.19
N GLY A 107 -2.39 -16.41 -5.94
CA GLY A 107 -2.29 -14.98 -5.72
C GLY A 107 -1.76 -14.24 -6.93
N VAL A 108 -2.19 -12.99 -7.06
CA VAL A 108 -1.64 -12.02 -8.01
C VAL A 108 -1.35 -10.77 -7.20
N ALA A 109 -0.11 -10.33 -7.21
CA ALA A 109 0.30 -9.15 -6.46
C ALA A 109 1.43 -8.41 -7.20
N ALA A 110 1.54 -7.12 -6.90
CA ALA A 110 2.67 -6.30 -7.34
C ALA A 110 3.26 -5.61 -6.12
N ALA A 111 4.56 -5.38 -6.14
CA ALA A 111 5.27 -4.69 -5.07
C ALA A 111 6.06 -3.51 -5.63
N ALA A 112 6.14 -2.45 -4.84
CA ALA A 112 6.97 -1.29 -5.14
C ALA A 112 7.65 -0.82 -3.86
N THR A 113 8.87 -0.30 -3.98
CA THR A 113 9.62 0.24 -2.87
C THR A 113 10.03 1.67 -3.19
N VAL A 114 9.78 2.59 -2.26
CA VAL A 114 10.10 4.00 -2.40
C VAL A 114 10.85 4.46 -1.15
N GLU A 115 11.96 5.18 -1.36
CA GLU A 115 12.71 5.80 -0.27
C GLU A 115 11.97 7.05 0.20
N GLY A 116 11.96 7.27 1.51
CA GLY A 116 11.47 8.51 2.10
C GLY A 116 12.46 9.67 1.90
N ASP A 117 12.01 10.85 2.15
CA ASP A 117 12.83 12.07 2.04
C ASP A 117 13.79 12.25 3.23
#